data_36c657ae86d2acd3ccc0fb89b911e3c3
#
_entry.id   36c657ae86d2acd3ccc0fb89b911e3c3
#
_cell.length_a   1.000
_cell.length_b   1.000
_cell.length_c   1.000
_cell.angle_alpha   90.00
_cell.angle_beta   90.00
_cell.angle_gamma   90.00
#
_symmetry.space_group_name_H-M   'P 1'
#
loop_
_entity.id
_entity.type
_entity.pdbx_description
1 polymer ?
#
loop_
_entity_poly.entity_id
_entity_poly.type
_entity_poly.pdbx_seq_one_letter_code
_entity_poly.pdbx_strand_id
1 'polypeptide(L)'
;MGPTTAPGGMASVIQLLSANPPEGWRASTCNTFSDRGLMSKLNRWRIAKKEIKNGSFDLVHIHCAAGWSYKRKLSIAKVANAPVIFHIHSGKFDIDAKSSLSKFQVVCLSESWSKNLKPLVGDSISVQNPIKLREVNEKKRENFTLLMGRDDPVKGHDFAYSLGLDDLRVTGVETAPDGVTALGWVSEEMKWELLSTAGCLIVPSKFEGQPMVILEALSVGCPVIASSNIPDLPDCVISVQNDEKDAWLKAISNPITDGLIDSVKNHDIEIVKNKWREIYDSIIDSSESTE
;
A
#
# COMPACT_ATOMS: atom_id res chain seq x y z
N MET A 1 -12.70 5.36 4.02
CA MET A 1 -12.17 6.48 4.83
C MET A 1 -10.68 6.29 5.08
N GLY A 2 -9.88 7.33 4.90
CA GLY A 2 -8.43 7.23 5.11
C GLY A 2 -7.68 8.50 4.66
N PRO A 3 -6.34 8.43 4.49
CA PRO A 3 -5.53 9.57 4.04
C PRO A 3 -5.60 9.72 2.51
N THR A 4 -6.71 10.19 1.98
CA THR A 4 -6.96 10.26 0.52
C THR A 4 -6.10 11.27 -0.23
N THR A 5 -5.50 12.23 0.47
CA THR A 5 -4.64 13.28 -0.11
C THR A 5 -3.17 13.15 0.29
N ALA A 6 -2.82 12.14 1.09
CA ALA A 6 -1.44 11.89 1.45
C ALA A 6 -0.69 11.22 0.30
N PRO A 7 0.57 11.57 0.04
CA PRO A 7 1.39 10.78 -0.88
C PRO A 7 1.67 9.39 -0.29
N GLY A 8 1.50 8.34 -1.09
CA GLY A 8 1.87 6.96 -0.72
C GLY A 8 0.79 5.90 -0.93
N GLY A 9 1.18 4.65 -0.83
CA GLY A 9 0.42 3.48 -1.25
C GLY A 9 -0.99 3.36 -0.68
N MET A 10 -1.22 3.69 0.60
CA MET A 10 -2.57 3.64 1.18
C MET A 10 -3.55 4.61 0.48
N ALA A 11 -3.10 5.82 0.13
CA ALA A 11 -3.93 6.77 -0.62
C ALA A 11 -4.25 6.26 -2.02
N SER A 12 -3.28 5.67 -2.71
CA SER A 12 -3.46 5.05 -4.03
C SER A 12 -4.49 3.92 -3.96
N VAL A 13 -4.41 3.05 -2.95
CA VAL A 13 -5.41 1.98 -2.74
C VAL A 13 -6.82 2.56 -2.51
N ILE A 14 -6.95 3.57 -1.66
CA ILE A 14 -8.26 4.22 -1.40
C ILE A 14 -8.82 4.84 -2.68
N GLN A 15 -8.00 5.55 -3.44
CA GLN A 15 -8.41 6.18 -4.70
C GLN A 15 -8.84 5.12 -5.72
N LEU A 16 -8.08 4.05 -5.86
CA LEU A 16 -8.38 2.99 -6.81
C LEU A 16 -9.67 2.26 -6.45
N LEU A 17 -9.87 1.87 -5.20
CA LEU A 17 -11.09 1.22 -4.73
C LEU A 17 -12.31 2.15 -4.83
N SER A 18 -12.18 3.43 -4.50
CA SER A 18 -13.29 4.37 -4.56
C SER A 18 -13.68 4.74 -6.00
N ALA A 19 -12.73 4.73 -6.94
CA ALA A 19 -13.00 4.94 -8.36
C ALA A 19 -13.59 3.71 -9.05
N ASN A 20 -13.42 2.52 -8.46
CA ASN A 20 -13.90 1.24 -8.99
C ASN A 20 -14.68 0.47 -7.90
N PRO A 21 -15.81 0.99 -7.42
CA PRO A 21 -16.61 0.29 -6.43
C PRO A 21 -17.14 -1.04 -7.00
N PRO A 22 -17.39 -2.04 -6.15
CA PRO A 22 -18.06 -3.26 -6.59
C PRO A 22 -19.43 -2.98 -7.21
N GLU A 23 -19.90 -3.90 -8.03
CA GLU A 23 -21.24 -3.81 -8.61
C GLU A 23 -22.32 -3.73 -7.52
N GLY A 24 -23.30 -2.84 -7.68
CA GLY A 24 -24.33 -2.56 -6.68
C GLY A 24 -23.93 -1.55 -5.61
N TRP A 25 -22.64 -1.21 -5.51
CA TRP A 25 -22.11 -0.29 -4.50
C TRP A 25 -21.71 1.05 -5.08
N ARG A 26 -21.81 2.09 -4.26
CA ARG A 26 -21.30 3.44 -4.56
C ARG A 26 -20.29 3.82 -3.47
N ALA A 27 -19.21 4.46 -3.86
CA ALA A 27 -18.17 4.88 -2.93
C ALA A 27 -18.10 6.40 -2.81
N SER A 28 -18.00 6.88 -1.58
CA SER A 28 -17.57 8.24 -1.27
C SER A 28 -16.34 8.20 -0.38
N THR A 29 -15.49 9.23 -0.44
CA THR A 29 -14.25 9.27 0.34
C THR A 29 -14.33 10.30 1.45
N CYS A 30 -13.93 9.88 2.67
CA CYS A 30 -13.75 10.78 3.80
C CYS A 30 -12.25 10.88 4.11
N ASN A 31 -11.65 12.04 3.90
CA ASN A 31 -10.23 12.28 4.15
C ASN A 31 -9.96 12.48 5.64
N THR A 32 -8.94 11.77 6.16
CA THR A 32 -8.51 11.86 7.57
C THR A 32 -7.11 12.46 7.73
N PHE A 33 -6.51 12.94 6.65
CA PHE A 33 -5.13 13.43 6.61
C PHE A 33 -5.06 14.95 6.45
N SER A 34 -4.04 15.55 7.06
CA SER A 34 -3.57 16.91 6.79
C SER A 34 -2.07 16.97 7.07
N ASP A 35 -1.33 17.65 6.21
CA ASP A 35 0.09 17.95 6.32
C ASP A 35 0.37 19.27 7.09
N ARG A 36 -0.66 20.11 7.27
CA ARG A 36 -0.59 21.48 7.79
C ARG A 36 -0.56 21.54 9.32
N GLY A 37 0.42 20.91 9.98
CA GLY A 37 0.61 21.04 11.42
C GLY A 37 -0.48 20.39 12.31
N LEU A 38 -0.30 20.46 13.63
CA LEU A 38 -1.12 19.74 14.61
C LEU A 38 -2.59 20.20 14.64
N MET A 39 -2.84 21.53 14.60
CA MET A 39 -4.20 22.08 14.65
C MET A 39 -5.03 21.66 13.43
N SER A 40 -4.43 21.65 12.25
CA SER A 40 -5.09 21.19 11.04
C SER A 40 -5.40 19.68 11.08
N LYS A 41 -4.48 18.88 11.63
CA LYS A 41 -4.71 17.43 11.86
C LYS A 41 -5.87 17.17 12.82
N LEU A 42 -5.98 17.94 13.91
CA LEU A 42 -7.09 17.86 14.87
C LEU A 42 -8.42 18.30 14.24
N ASN A 43 -8.40 19.39 13.49
CA ASN A 43 -9.59 19.88 12.79
C ASN A 43 -10.08 18.87 11.75
N ARG A 44 -9.18 18.31 10.95
CA ARG A 44 -9.51 17.28 9.95
C ARG A 44 -10.11 16.03 10.60
N TRP A 45 -9.57 15.61 11.74
CA TRP A 45 -10.13 14.51 12.52
C TRP A 45 -11.56 14.80 13.00
N ARG A 46 -11.82 16.02 13.54
CA ARG A 46 -13.16 16.44 13.99
C ARG A 46 -14.16 16.47 12.84
N ILE A 47 -13.74 16.99 11.68
CA ILE A 47 -14.57 17.03 10.47
C ILE A 47 -14.92 15.61 10.04
N ALA A 48 -13.93 14.72 9.90
CA ALA A 48 -14.17 13.34 9.51
C ALA A 48 -15.10 12.60 10.50
N LYS A 49 -14.93 12.84 11.80
CA LYS A 49 -15.80 12.27 12.84
C LYS A 49 -17.24 12.75 12.72
N LYS A 50 -17.45 14.05 12.43
CA LYS A 50 -18.78 14.64 12.22
C LYS A 50 -19.42 14.10 10.92
N GLU A 51 -18.65 13.99 9.85
CA GLU A 51 -19.07 13.46 8.55
C GLU A 51 -19.57 12.02 8.69
N ILE A 52 -18.81 11.15 9.36
CA ILE A 52 -19.20 9.75 9.58
C ILE A 52 -20.39 9.62 10.54
N LYS A 53 -20.46 10.44 11.58
CA LYS A 53 -21.58 10.42 12.53
C LYS A 53 -22.90 10.85 11.91
N ASN A 54 -22.87 11.86 11.04
CA ASN A 54 -24.08 12.50 10.52
C ASN A 54 -24.45 12.01 9.10
N GLY A 55 -23.54 11.30 8.43
CA GLY A 55 -23.80 10.71 7.11
C GLY A 55 -24.68 9.46 7.20
N SER A 56 -25.39 9.18 6.12
CA SER A 56 -26.14 7.93 5.92
C SER A 56 -25.29 7.06 4.99
N PHE A 57 -24.76 5.98 5.53
CA PHE A 57 -23.92 5.02 4.82
C PHE A 57 -24.41 3.62 5.15
N ASP A 58 -24.38 2.72 4.18
CA ASP A 58 -24.65 1.31 4.39
C ASP A 58 -23.46 0.62 5.05
N LEU A 59 -22.24 1.11 4.79
CA LEU A 59 -20.99 0.57 5.33
C LEU A 59 -19.88 1.62 5.39
N VAL A 60 -19.01 1.54 6.39
CA VAL A 60 -17.83 2.41 6.53
C VAL A 60 -16.54 1.57 6.44
N HIS A 61 -15.82 1.68 5.33
CA HIS A 61 -14.53 1.01 5.13
C HIS A 61 -13.39 1.93 5.57
N ILE A 62 -12.66 1.54 6.61
CA ILE A 62 -11.58 2.31 7.24
C ILE A 62 -10.23 1.73 6.88
N HIS A 63 -9.40 2.48 6.15
CA HIS A 63 -8.00 2.14 5.91
C HIS A 63 -7.12 2.65 7.03
N CYS A 64 -6.35 1.79 7.65
CA CYS A 64 -5.65 2.03 8.90
C CYS A 64 -4.17 1.60 8.84
N ALA A 65 -3.29 2.44 9.39
CA ALA A 65 -1.95 2.06 9.82
C ALA A 65 -1.91 1.99 11.35
N ALA A 66 -0.78 1.56 11.93
CA ALA A 66 -0.58 1.48 13.38
C ALA A 66 -0.54 2.86 14.09
N GLY A 67 -0.36 2.84 15.39
CA GLY A 67 -0.09 4.01 16.21
C GLY A 67 -1.25 5.00 16.28
N TRP A 68 -0.94 6.30 16.15
CA TRP A 68 -1.92 7.37 16.19
C TRP A 68 -2.95 7.31 15.06
N SER A 69 -2.60 6.72 13.92
CA SER A 69 -3.53 6.48 12.81
C SER A 69 -4.68 5.58 13.27
N TYR A 70 -4.36 4.47 13.91
CA TYR A 70 -5.34 3.54 14.48
C TYR A 70 -6.22 4.22 15.54
N LYS A 71 -5.62 4.87 16.56
CA LYS A 71 -6.37 5.48 17.67
C LYS A 71 -7.41 6.50 17.19
N ARG A 72 -7.03 7.36 16.23
CA ARG A 72 -7.96 8.33 15.64
C ARG A 72 -9.11 7.66 14.89
N LYS A 73 -8.81 6.66 14.08
CA LYS A 73 -9.80 5.95 13.27
C LYS A 73 -10.74 5.11 14.10
N LEU A 74 -10.24 4.50 15.18
CA LEU A 74 -11.09 3.82 16.16
C LEU A 74 -12.11 4.79 16.80
N SER A 75 -11.69 6.02 17.10
CA SER A 75 -12.61 7.03 17.66
C SER A 75 -13.69 7.50 16.68
N ILE A 76 -13.42 7.39 15.37
CA ILE A 76 -14.39 7.68 14.31
C ILE A 76 -15.32 6.47 14.14
N ALA A 77 -14.78 5.27 14.09
CA ALA A 77 -15.56 4.04 13.99
C ALA A 77 -16.63 3.91 15.09
N LYS A 78 -16.29 4.31 16.32
CA LYS A 78 -17.22 4.28 17.48
C LYS A 78 -18.44 5.21 17.35
N VAL A 79 -18.48 6.11 16.40
CA VAL A 79 -19.60 7.03 16.16
C VAL A 79 -20.30 6.79 14.82
N ALA A 80 -19.85 5.79 14.07
CA ALA A 80 -20.53 5.35 12.85
C ALA A 80 -21.88 4.69 13.19
N ASN A 81 -22.89 5.02 12.41
CA ASN A 81 -24.24 4.43 12.49
C ASN A 81 -24.42 3.28 11.50
N ALA A 82 -23.33 2.78 10.92
CA ALA A 82 -23.29 1.70 9.95
C ALA A 82 -22.20 0.69 10.34
N PRO A 83 -22.25 -0.54 9.85
CA PRO A 83 -21.18 -1.51 9.99
C PRO A 83 -19.83 -0.95 9.56
N VAL A 84 -18.76 -1.37 10.23
CA VAL A 84 -17.41 -0.84 9.99
C VAL A 84 -16.43 -1.95 9.68
N ILE A 85 -15.63 -1.75 8.63
CA ILE A 85 -14.47 -2.57 8.29
C ILE A 85 -13.20 -1.82 8.67
N PHE A 86 -12.29 -2.50 9.36
CA PHE A 86 -10.92 -2.05 9.57
C PHE A 86 -9.96 -2.76 8.63
N HIS A 87 -9.46 -2.06 7.60
CA HIS A 87 -8.46 -2.57 6.67
C HIS A 87 -7.07 -2.11 7.11
N ILE A 88 -6.25 -3.05 7.58
CA ILE A 88 -4.93 -2.79 8.17
C ILE A 88 -3.86 -2.86 7.09
N HIS A 89 -3.21 -1.72 6.83
CA HIS A 89 -2.16 -1.56 5.83
C HIS A 89 -0.74 -1.53 6.40
N SER A 90 -0.60 -1.64 7.72
CA SER A 90 0.71 -1.50 8.36
C SER A 90 1.46 -2.83 8.39
N GLY A 91 2.71 -2.82 7.90
CA GLY A 91 3.64 -3.90 8.13
C GLY A 91 4.17 -3.98 9.58
N LYS A 92 3.83 -2.99 10.41
CA LYS A 92 4.23 -2.91 11.81
C LYS A 92 3.04 -2.43 12.65
N PHE A 93 2.22 -3.36 13.09
CA PHE A 93 1.10 -3.11 13.97
C PHE A 93 1.44 -3.70 15.35
N ASP A 94 1.83 -2.84 16.29
CA ASP A 94 2.39 -3.17 17.60
C ASP A 94 1.44 -2.85 18.77
N ILE A 95 0.16 -2.66 18.47
CA ILE A 95 -0.86 -2.29 19.46
C ILE A 95 -1.77 -3.49 19.71
N ASP A 96 -1.96 -3.87 20.96
CA ASP A 96 -3.04 -4.79 21.32
C ASP A 96 -4.39 -4.07 21.13
N ALA A 97 -5.02 -4.39 20.02
CA ALA A 97 -6.29 -3.82 19.59
C ALA A 97 -7.43 -4.84 19.60
N LYS A 98 -7.17 -6.10 19.95
CA LYS A 98 -8.11 -7.21 19.83
C LYS A 98 -9.46 -6.91 20.47
N SER A 99 -9.48 -6.46 21.72
CA SER A 99 -10.71 -6.09 22.42
C SER A 99 -11.44 -4.91 21.76
N SER A 100 -10.69 -3.93 21.26
CA SER A 100 -11.25 -2.73 20.62
C SER A 100 -11.79 -3.00 19.21
N LEU A 101 -11.26 -4.00 18.53
CA LEU A 101 -11.64 -4.38 17.16
C LEU A 101 -12.66 -5.53 17.11
N SER A 102 -12.96 -6.19 18.23
CA SER A 102 -13.86 -7.35 18.30
C SER A 102 -15.28 -7.11 17.77
N LYS A 103 -15.69 -5.85 17.63
CA LYS A 103 -17.01 -5.45 17.11
C LYS A 103 -16.98 -5.12 15.62
N PHE A 104 -15.83 -5.19 14.97
CA PHE A 104 -15.63 -4.76 13.60
C PHE A 104 -15.08 -5.89 12.76
N GLN A 105 -15.42 -5.91 11.49
CA GLN A 105 -14.72 -6.77 10.55
C GLN A 105 -13.30 -6.26 10.34
N VAL A 106 -12.30 -7.10 10.60
CA VAL A 106 -10.90 -6.78 10.35
C VAL A 106 -10.45 -7.44 9.06
N VAL A 107 -9.72 -6.69 8.24
CA VAL A 107 -9.12 -7.16 6.99
C VAL A 107 -7.63 -6.83 6.99
N CYS A 108 -6.81 -7.82 6.66
CA CYS A 108 -5.36 -7.70 6.47
C CYS A 108 -4.98 -7.85 4.99
N LEU A 109 -3.74 -7.52 4.63
CA LEU A 109 -3.29 -7.52 3.23
C LEU A 109 -2.99 -8.92 2.68
N SER A 110 -2.76 -9.90 3.54
CA SER A 110 -2.47 -11.28 3.16
C SER A 110 -2.82 -12.24 4.29
N GLU A 111 -2.83 -13.54 3.98
CA GLU A 111 -3.05 -14.58 5.00
C GLU A 111 -1.92 -14.62 6.02
N SER A 112 -0.67 -14.39 5.61
CA SER A 112 0.46 -14.37 6.54
C SER A 112 0.31 -13.19 7.51
N TRP A 113 -0.09 -12.01 7.03
CA TRP A 113 -0.42 -10.86 7.89
C TRP A 113 -1.59 -11.16 8.81
N SER A 114 -2.65 -11.80 8.33
CA SER A 114 -3.79 -12.21 9.17
C SER A 114 -3.35 -13.11 10.31
N LYS A 115 -2.52 -14.11 10.02
CA LYS A 115 -1.96 -15.03 11.03
C LYS A 115 -1.04 -14.31 12.02
N ASN A 116 -0.12 -13.48 11.52
CA ASN A 116 0.86 -12.78 12.35
C ASN A 116 0.22 -11.72 13.26
N LEU A 117 -0.83 -11.04 12.79
CA LEU A 117 -1.51 -10.01 13.55
C LEU A 117 -2.65 -10.54 14.44
N LYS A 118 -3.06 -11.80 14.30
CA LYS A 118 -4.15 -12.41 15.09
C LYS A 118 -4.04 -12.19 16.60
N PRO A 119 -2.86 -12.27 17.25
CA PRO A 119 -2.73 -11.97 18.68
C PRO A 119 -3.12 -10.54 19.04
N LEU A 120 -2.93 -9.59 18.11
CA LEU A 120 -3.11 -8.15 18.34
C LEU A 120 -4.47 -7.62 17.90
N VAL A 121 -5.05 -8.19 16.82
CA VAL A 121 -6.27 -7.66 16.20
C VAL A 121 -7.45 -8.64 16.26
N GLY A 122 -7.22 -9.89 16.62
CA GLY A 122 -8.23 -10.95 16.58
C GLY A 122 -8.32 -11.62 15.20
N ASP A 123 -9.43 -12.29 14.93
CA ASP A 123 -9.68 -12.92 13.65
C ASP A 123 -9.84 -11.85 12.55
N SER A 124 -9.27 -12.14 11.40
CA SER A 124 -9.31 -11.25 10.24
C SER A 124 -9.35 -12.06 8.96
N ILE A 125 -9.94 -11.49 7.93
CA ILE A 125 -9.86 -12.00 6.55
C ILE A 125 -8.74 -11.29 5.79
N SER A 126 -8.31 -11.87 4.67
CA SER A 126 -7.24 -11.28 3.86
C SER A 126 -7.75 -10.80 2.50
N VAL A 127 -7.43 -9.55 2.17
CA VAL A 127 -7.63 -8.98 0.84
C VAL A 127 -6.39 -8.20 0.44
N GLN A 128 -5.78 -8.60 -0.67
CA GLN A 128 -4.59 -7.96 -1.20
C GLN A 128 -4.88 -6.55 -1.74
N ASN A 129 -3.85 -5.72 -1.78
CA ASN A 129 -3.95 -4.41 -2.42
C ASN A 129 -4.24 -4.55 -3.91
N PRO A 130 -5.16 -3.74 -4.47
CA PRO A 130 -5.46 -3.74 -5.89
C PRO A 130 -4.43 -2.93 -6.67
N ILE A 131 -4.21 -3.32 -7.92
CA ILE A 131 -3.61 -2.50 -8.97
C ILE A 131 -4.54 -2.47 -10.18
N LYS A 132 -4.38 -1.46 -11.02
CA LYS A 132 -5.00 -1.46 -12.35
C LYS A 132 -3.98 -1.99 -13.33
N LEU A 133 -4.19 -3.22 -13.83
CA LEU A 133 -3.36 -3.75 -14.91
C LEU A 133 -3.47 -2.85 -16.13
N ARG A 134 -2.35 -2.64 -16.81
CA ARG A 134 -2.24 -1.81 -18.01
C ARG A 134 -1.82 -2.67 -19.18
N GLU A 135 -2.19 -2.27 -20.37
CA GLU A 135 -1.58 -2.83 -21.57
C GLU A 135 -0.08 -2.51 -21.56
N VAL A 136 0.71 -3.54 -21.65
CA VAL A 136 2.18 -3.40 -21.68
C VAL A 136 2.60 -3.11 -23.10
N ASN A 137 2.96 -1.88 -23.37
CA ASN A 137 3.73 -1.56 -24.56
C ASN A 137 5.16 -2.05 -24.31
N GLU A 138 5.65 -2.97 -25.10
CA GLU A 138 7.03 -3.46 -25.03
C GLU A 138 8.01 -2.30 -25.31
N LYS A 139 8.37 -1.58 -24.24
CA LYS A 139 9.46 -0.61 -24.27
C LYS A 139 10.79 -1.35 -24.03
N LYS A 140 11.80 -0.96 -24.76
CA LYS A 140 13.17 -1.42 -24.49
C LYS A 140 13.59 -0.90 -23.12
N ARG A 141 13.99 -1.80 -22.22
CA ARG A 141 14.53 -1.42 -20.93
C ARG A 141 15.89 -0.75 -21.09
N GLU A 142 16.07 0.30 -20.33
CA GLU A 142 17.32 1.04 -20.20
C GLU A 142 18.15 0.45 -19.06
N ASN A 143 19.44 0.74 -19.04
CA ASN A 143 20.34 0.20 -18.03
C ASN A 143 20.45 1.16 -16.82
N PHE A 144 19.32 1.52 -16.20
CA PHE A 144 19.33 2.25 -14.95
C PHE A 144 18.57 1.48 -13.86
N THR A 145 19.01 1.66 -12.63
CA THR A 145 18.32 1.15 -11.44
C THR A 145 17.41 2.22 -10.89
N LEU A 146 16.18 1.85 -10.55
CA LEU A 146 15.18 2.76 -10.03
C LEU A 146 14.90 2.49 -8.55
N LEU A 147 14.82 3.54 -7.73
CA LEU A 147 14.23 3.49 -6.39
C LEU A 147 13.08 4.48 -6.31
N MET A 148 11.90 4.01 -5.95
CA MET A 148 10.72 4.86 -5.80
C MET A 148 10.22 4.87 -4.36
N GLY A 149 10.26 6.04 -3.73
CA GLY A 149 9.75 6.20 -2.37
C GLY A 149 9.99 7.62 -1.87
N ARG A 150 9.12 8.06 -0.95
CA ARG A 150 9.33 9.33 -0.26
C ARG A 150 10.63 9.30 0.55
N ASP A 151 11.15 10.47 0.86
CA ASP A 151 12.28 10.64 1.79
C ASP A 151 11.85 10.21 3.21
N ASP A 152 12.15 8.94 3.52
CA ASP A 152 11.81 8.30 4.78
C ASP A 152 12.89 7.24 5.08
N PRO A 153 13.52 7.26 6.26
CA PRO A 153 14.57 6.30 6.63
C PRO A 153 14.17 4.83 6.51
N VAL A 154 12.85 4.56 6.50
CA VAL A 154 12.30 3.21 6.28
C VAL A 154 12.50 2.74 4.84
N LYS A 155 12.56 3.64 3.87
CA LYS A 155 12.67 3.33 2.44
C LYS A 155 14.07 2.90 2.00
N GLY A 156 15.09 3.15 2.83
CA GLY A 156 16.45 2.63 2.61
C GLY A 156 17.26 3.38 1.55
N HIS A 157 16.98 4.69 1.33
CA HIS A 157 17.74 5.50 0.39
C HIS A 157 19.24 5.48 0.67
N ASP A 158 19.65 5.66 1.95
CA ASP A 158 21.08 5.63 2.35
C ASP A 158 21.76 4.31 1.97
N PHE A 159 21.03 3.19 2.14
CA PHE A 159 21.53 1.89 1.71
C PHE A 159 21.69 1.83 0.19
N ALA A 160 20.69 2.27 -0.58
CA ALA A 160 20.75 2.30 -2.04
C ALA A 160 21.93 3.17 -2.53
N TYR A 161 22.15 4.33 -1.94
CA TYR A 161 23.30 5.19 -2.24
C TYR A 161 24.64 4.49 -1.98
N SER A 162 24.71 3.70 -0.91
CA SER A 162 25.92 2.97 -0.53
C SER A 162 26.26 1.80 -1.47
N LEU A 163 25.38 1.41 -2.41
CA LEU A 163 25.65 0.38 -3.42
C LEU A 163 26.60 0.86 -4.51
N GLY A 164 26.74 2.19 -4.74
CA GLY A 164 27.66 2.75 -5.73
C GLY A 164 27.28 2.39 -7.17
N LEU A 165 25.99 2.39 -7.49
CA LEU A 165 25.45 2.07 -8.83
C LEU A 165 25.75 3.21 -9.82
N ASP A 166 26.13 2.88 -11.06
CA ASP A 166 26.50 3.85 -12.09
C ASP A 166 25.35 4.77 -12.51
N ASP A 167 24.11 4.25 -12.61
CA ASP A 167 22.92 5.03 -12.95
C ASP A 167 21.78 4.64 -11.99
N LEU A 168 21.82 5.22 -10.81
CA LEU A 168 20.73 5.13 -9.82
C LEU A 168 19.85 6.37 -9.93
N ARG A 169 18.57 6.16 -10.25
CA ARG A 169 17.54 7.21 -10.28
C ARG A 169 16.59 7.02 -9.10
N VAL A 170 16.36 8.08 -8.34
CA VAL A 170 15.51 8.03 -7.14
C VAL A 170 14.39 9.05 -7.23
N THR A 171 13.18 8.65 -6.79
CA THR A 171 12.03 9.56 -6.72
C THR A 171 11.64 9.85 -5.28
N GLY A 172 10.92 10.96 -5.06
CA GLY A 172 10.41 11.36 -3.74
C GLY A 172 11.46 12.00 -2.84
N VAL A 173 12.64 12.30 -3.38
CA VAL A 173 13.71 13.08 -2.77
C VAL A 173 14.13 14.21 -3.70
N GLU A 174 14.38 15.39 -3.16
CA GLU A 174 14.77 16.59 -3.94
C GLU A 174 16.28 16.64 -4.20
N THR A 175 17.08 15.99 -3.36
CA THR A 175 18.53 15.95 -3.45
C THR A 175 19.07 14.55 -3.19
N ALA A 176 20.20 14.22 -3.82
CA ALA A 176 20.89 12.95 -3.63
C ALA A 176 22.42 13.18 -3.67
N PRO A 177 23.23 12.22 -3.24
CA PRO A 177 24.70 12.27 -3.37
C PRO A 177 25.15 12.34 -4.84
N ASP A 178 26.39 12.77 -5.07
CA ASP A 178 27.01 12.76 -6.39
C ASP A 178 26.93 11.38 -7.04
N GLY A 179 26.59 11.34 -8.34
CA GLY A 179 26.42 10.11 -9.09
C GLY A 179 24.99 9.51 -9.01
N VAL A 180 24.11 10.05 -8.19
CA VAL A 180 22.70 9.62 -8.10
C VAL A 180 21.77 10.69 -8.64
N THR A 181 20.82 10.32 -9.50
CA THR A 181 19.85 11.27 -10.07
C THR A 181 18.61 11.36 -9.18
N ALA A 182 18.44 12.47 -8.45
CA ALA A 182 17.21 12.79 -7.72
C ALA A 182 16.16 13.39 -8.66
N LEU A 183 14.99 12.78 -8.73
CA LEU A 183 13.89 13.16 -9.62
C LEU A 183 12.75 13.92 -8.90
N GLY A 184 12.87 14.13 -7.60
CA GLY A 184 11.78 14.71 -6.80
C GLY A 184 10.49 13.89 -6.84
N TRP A 185 9.35 14.55 -6.62
CA TRP A 185 8.04 13.95 -6.81
C TRP A 185 7.68 13.96 -8.30
N VAL A 186 7.45 12.78 -8.85
CA VAL A 186 7.11 12.60 -10.28
C VAL A 186 5.60 12.49 -10.48
N SER A 187 5.12 12.87 -11.68
CA SER A 187 3.72 12.66 -12.06
C SER A 187 3.39 11.16 -12.22
N GLU A 188 2.11 10.81 -12.26
CA GLU A 188 1.70 9.43 -12.56
C GLU A 188 2.24 8.95 -13.91
N GLU A 189 2.23 9.79 -14.95
CA GLU A 189 2.74 9.46 -16.27
C GLU A 189 4.24 9.17 -16.22
N MET A 190 5.02 10.02 -15.54
CA MET A 190 6.45 9.83 -15.37
C MET A 190 6.77 8.59 -14.53
N LYS A 191 5.97 8.29 -13.48
CA LYS A 191 6.10 7.06 -12.69
C LYS A 191 6.01 5.83 -13.59
N TRP A 192 4.98 5.77 -14.44
CA TRP A 192 4.78 4.63 -15.32
C TRP A 192 5.83 4.55 -16.42
N GLU A 193 6.32 5.69 -16.93
CA GLU A 193 7.44 5.75 -17.86
C GLU A 193 8.70 5.15 -17.24
N LEU A 194 9.08 5.60 -16.05
CA LEU A 194 10.23 5.09 -15.31
C LEU A 194 10.13 3.58 -15.04
N LEU A 195 8.98 3.11 -14.58
CA LEU A 195 8.76 1.67 -14.32
C LEU A 195 8.81 0.84 -15.61
N SER A 196 8.34 1.38 -16.73
CA SER A 196 8.35 0.68 -18.02
C SER A 196 9.73 0.61 -18.64
N THR A 197 10.63 1.53 -18.30
CA THR A 197 11.95 1.66 -18.94
C THR A 197 13.12 1.27 -18.04
N ALA A 198 12.96 1.27 -16.72
CA ALA A 198 14.01 0.87 -15.78
C ALA A 198 14.52 -0.55 -16.04
N GLY A 199 15.82 -0.77 -15.91
CA GLY A 199 16.44 -2.09 -15.92
C GLY A 199 15.90 -2.95 -14.77
N CYS A 200 15.81 -2.36 -13.57
CA CYS A 200 15.12 -2.95 -12.43
C CYS A 200 14.70 -1.89 -11.42
N LEU A 201 13.72 -2.25 -10.59
CA LEU A 201 13.34 -1.52 -9.38
C LEU A 201 14.03 -2.15 -8.17
N ILE A 202 14.62 -1.33 -7.30
CA ILE A 202 15.11 -1.79 -5.98
C ILE A 202 14.21 -1.24 -4.88
N VAL A 203 13.91 -2.09 -3.88
CA VAL A 203 13.07 -1.75 -2.73
C VAL A 203 13.76 -2.19 -1.44
N PRO A 204 14.81 -1.46 -0.98
CA PRO A 204 15.59 -1.80 0.20
C PRO A 204 14.90 -1.36 1.50
N SER A 205 13.58 -1.39 1.52
CA SER A 205 12.79 -0.94 2.67
C SER A 205 13.04 -1.81 3.90
N LYS A 206 13.17 -1.18 5.07
CA LYS A 206 13.36 -1.88 6.35
C LYS A 206 12.14 -2.68 6.77
N PHE A 207 10.97 -2.24 6.38
CA PHE A 207 9.71 -2.98 6.49
C PHE A 207 8.62 -2.36 5.60
N GLU A 208 7.69 -3.18 5.15
CA GLU A 208 6.50 -2.79 4.39
C GLU A 208 5.32 -3.71 4.77
N GLY A 209 4.11 -3.31 4.43
CA GLY A 209 2.96 -4.21 4.44
C GLY A 209 2.88 -4.97 3.11
N GLN A 210 2.41 -4.30 2.10
CA GLN A 210 2.39 -4.76 0.71
C GLN A 210 2.66 -3.54 -0.18
N PRO A 211 3.92 -3.32 -0.58
CA PRO A 211 4.32 -2.09 -1.26
C PRO A 211 3.73 -2.02 -2.67
N MET A 212 2.92 -1.00 -2.92
CA MET A 212 2.28 -0.76 -4.21
C MET A 212 3.28 -0.69 -5.37
N VAL A 213 4.44 -0.07 -5.13
CA VAL A 213 5.46 0.10 -6.15
C VAL A 213 6.00 -1.22 -6.70
N ILE A 214 6.06 -2.29 -5.89
CA ILE A 214 6.43 -3.63 -6.35
C ILE A 214 5.36 -4.17 -7.30
N LEU A 215 4.10 -4.09 -6.91
CA LEU A 215 2.99 -4.54 -7.74
C LEU A 215 2.91 -3.76 -9.05
N GLU A 216 3.09 -2.43 -8.97
CA GLU A 216 3.12 -1.53 -10.12
C GLU A 216 4.28 -1.87 -11.07
N ALA A 217 5.48 -2.11 -10.55
CA ALA A 217 6.65 -2.50 -11.34
C ALA A 217 6.43 -3.84 -12.07
N LEU A 218 6.01 -4.86 -11.33
CA LEU A 218 5.75 -6.19 -11.89
C LEU A 218 4.65 -6.14 -12.96
N SER A 219 3.64 -5.28 -12.80
CA SER A 219 2.53 -5.16 -13.75
C SER A 219 2.93 -4.61 -15.13
N VAL A 220 4.08 -3.94 -15.22
CA VAL A 220 4.68 -3.47 -16.49
C VAL A 220 5.93 -4.26 -16.86
N GLY A 221 6.14 -5.41 -16.25
CA GLY A 221 7.28 -6.29 -16.52
C GLY A 221 8.61 -5.73 -16.00
N CYS A 222 8.65 -4.79 -15.06
CA CYS A 222 9.87 -4.30 -14.43
C CYS A 222 10.40 -5.32 -13.43
N PRO A 223 11.63 -5.83 -13.58
CA PRO A 223 12.26 -6.69 -12.58
C PRO A 223 12.37 -5.99 -11.22
N VAL A 224 12.21 -6.73 -10.14
CA VAL A 224 12.25 -6.19 -8.79
C VAL A 224 13.24 -6.94 -7.92
N ILE A 225 14.09 -6.19 -7.23
CA ILE A 225 14.93 -6.67 -6.14
C ILE A 225 14.45 -5.99 -4.86
N ALA A 226 14.12 -6.75 -3.83
CA ALA A 226 13.53 -6.21 -2.62
C ALA A 226 14.20 -6.75 -1.36
N SER A 227 14.06 -5.99 -0.27
CA SER A 227 14.51 -6.43 1.05
C SER A 227 13.75 -7.68 1.51
N SER A 228 14.46 -8.64 2.08
CA SER A 228 13.88 -9.83 2.72
C SER A 228 13.02 -9.50 3.96
N ASN A 229 13.06 -8.26 4.43
CA ASN A 229 12.16 -7.77 5.48
C ASN A 229 10.73 -7.50 4.98
N ILE A 230 10.50 -7.57 3.67
CA ILE A 230 9.17 -7.41 3.08
C ILE A 230 8.55 -8.81 2.93
N PRO A 231 7.45 -9.10 3.62
CA PRO A 231 6.82 -10.41 3.56
C PRO A 231 6.01 -10.58 2.27
N ASP A 232 5.67 -11.82 1.98
CA ASP A 232 4.73 -12.22 0.92
C ASP A 232 5.10 -11.66 -0.47
N LEU A 233 6.42 -11.58 -0.76
CA LEU A 233 6.91 -11.18 -2.08
C LEU A 233 6.58 -12.29 -3.10
N PRO A 234 6.17 -11.93 -4.34
CA PRO A 234 6.07 -12.88 -5.43
C PRO A 234 7.40 -13.60 -5.71
N ASP A 235 7.36 -14.87 -6.14
CA ASP A 235 8.55 -15.69 -6.40
C ASP A 235 9.49 -15.10 -7.46
N CYS A 236 8.98 -14.26 -8.35
CA CYS A 236 9.77 -13.53 -9.35
C CYS A 236 10.51 -12.31 -8.80
N VAL A 237 10.33 -11.97 -7.52
CA VAL A 237 11.09 -10.91 -6.85
C VAL A 237 12.32 -11.50 -6.17
N ILE A 238 13.51 -10.99 -6.50
CA ILE A 238 14.73 -11.41 -5.79
C ILE A 238 14.74 -10.75 -4.42
N SER A 239 14.70 -11.60 -3.38
CA SER A 239 14.69 -11.17 -1.99
C SER A 239 16.09 -11.21 -1.41
N VAL A 240 16.60 -10.07 -0.89
CA VAL A 240 17.97 -9.93 -0.39
C VAL A 240 17.98 -9.25 0.98
N GLN A 241 18.88 -9.65 1.86
CA GLN A 241 19.09 -8.96 3.14
C GLN A 241 19.75 -7.59 2.94
N ASN A 242 19.34 -6.59 3.73
CA ASN A 242 19.80 -5.21 3.54
C ASN A 242 21.27 -4.96 3.88
N ASP A 243 21.95 -5.87 4.58
CA ASP A 243 23.37 -5.78 4.90
C ASP A 243 24.27 -6.49 3.88
N GLU A 244 23.71 -7.23 2.93
CA GLU A 244 24.45 -8.02 1.94
C GLU A 244 24.62 -7.26 0.61
N LYS A 245 25.48 -6.22 0.58
CA LYS A 245 25.67 -5.39 -0.61
C LYS A 245 26.04 -6.16 -1.87
N ASP A 246 26.94 -7.15 -1.77
CA ASP A 246 27.37 -7.94 -2.92
C ASP A 246 26.22 -8.77 -3.50
N ALA A 247 25.33 -9.29 -2.66
CA ALA A 247 24.15 -10.00 -3.10
C ALA A 247 23.16 -9.07 -3.83
N TRP A 248 23.00 -7.81 -3.36
CA TRP A 248 22.22 -6.79 -4.06
C TRP A 248 22.80 -6.47 -5.44
N LEU A 249 24.12 -6.21 -5.53
CA LEU A 249 24.80 -5.92 -6.80
C LEU A 249 24.67 -7.08 -7.79
N LYS A 250 24.83 -8.32 -7.30
CA LYS A 250 24.64 -9.53 -8.12
C LYS A 250 23.19 -9.64 -8.61
N ALA A 251 22.20 -9.39 -7.77
CA ALA A 251 20.78 -9.44 -8.15
C ALA A 251 20.42 -8.36 -9.17
N ILE A 252 20.94 -7.13 -9.00
CA ILE A 252 20.75 -6.02 -9.92
C ILE A 252 21.36 -6.33 -11.29
N SER A 253 22.54 -6.96 -11.33
CA SER A 253 23.22 -7.34 -12.57
C SER A 253 22.54 -8.50 -13.29
N ASN A 254 21.76 -9.32 -12.61
CA ASN A 254 21.09 -10.48 -13.18
C ASN A 254 19.67 -10.64 -12.60
N PRO A 255 18.75 -9.72 -12.90
CA PRO A 255 17.39 -9.75 -12.36
C PRO A 255 16.55 -10.84 -13.02
N ILE A 256 15.51 -11.32 -12.33
CA ILE A 256 14.50 -12.22 -12.92
C ILE A 256 13.62 -11.39 -13.84
N THR A 257 13.42 -11.89 -15.07
CA THR A 257 12.62 -11.20 -16.11
C THR A 257 11.34 -11.94 -16.48
N ASP A 258 11.22 -13.20 -16.08
CA ASP A 258 10.11 -14.07 -16.47
C ASP A 258 8.99 -14.07 -15.41
N GLY A 259 7.75 -14.23 -15.87
CA GLY A 259 6.59 -14.39 -15.00
C GLY A 259 6.15 -13.15 -14.23
N LEU A 260 6.76 -11.99 -14.48
CA LEU A 260 6.56 -10.75 -13.69
C LEU A 260 5.09 -10.30 -13.69
N ILE A 261 4.52 -10.12 -14.88
CA ILE A 261 3.14 -9.64 -15.04
C ILE A 261 2.14 -10.66 -14.48
N ASP A 262 2.40 -11.94 -14.73
CA ASP A 262 1.52 -13.03 -14.30
C ASP A 262 1.46 -13.11 -12.76
N SER A 263 2.54 -12.80 -12.08
CA SER A 263 2.64 -12.85 -10.62
C SER A 263 1.69 -11.90 -9.90
N VAL A 264 1.23 -10.85 -10.58
CA VAL A 264 0.35 -9.82 -10.01
C VAL A 264 -1.07 -9.82 -10.59
N LYS A 265 -1.43 -10.78 -11.44
CA LYS A 265 -2.78 -10.86 -12.03
C LYS A 265 -3.89 -10.88 -10.97
N ASN A 266 -3.67 -11.58 -9.87
CA ASN A 266 -4.64 -11.66 -8.76
C ASN A 266 -4.84 -10.31 -8.04
N HIS A 267 -3.95 -9.34 -8.26
CA HIS A 267 -4.06 -7.98 -7.74
C HIS A 267 -4.88 -7.06 -8.66
N ASP A 268 -5.36 -7.53 -9.81
CA ASP A 268 -6.20 -6.72 -10.69
C ASP A 268 -7.40 -6.19 -9.90
N ILE A 269 -7.68 -4.90 -10.08
CA ILE A 269 -8.81 -4.23 -9.44
C ILE A 269 -10.13 -4.94 -9.72
N GLU A 270 -10.29 -5.53 -10.90
CA GLU A 270 -11.50 -6.27 -11.27
C GLU A 270 -11.68 -7.55 -10.42
N ILE A 271 -10.59 -8.21 -10.04
CA ILE A 271 -10.61 -9.37 -9.14
C ILE A 271 -10.79 -8.92 -7.69
N VAL A 272 -10.02 -7.92 -7.26
CA VAL A 272 -10.02 -7.45 -5.87
C VAL A 272 -11.37 -6.82 -5.48
N LYS A 273 -12.01 -6.05 -6.38
CA LYS A 273 -13.32 -5.48 -6.10
C LYS A 273 -14.42 -6.53 -5.88
N ASN A 274 -14.33 -7.69 -6.57
CA ASN A 274 -15.27 -8.78 -6.36
C ASN A 274 -15.12 -9.42 -4.97
N LYS A 275 -13.89 -9.57 -4.47
CA LYS A 275 -13.66 -9.99 -3.08
C LYS A 275 -14.24 -8.98 -2.08
N TRP A 276 -14.11 -7.68 -2.36
CA TRP A 276 -14.73 -6.65 -1.53
C TRP A 276 -16.25 -6.70 -1.59
N ARG A 277 -16.85 -7.01 -2.74
CA ARG A 277 -18.30 -7.22 -2.86
C ARG A 277 -18.77 -8.31 -1.92
N GLU A 278 -18.17 -9.50 -1.98
CA GLU A 278 -18.53 -10.62 -1.10
C GLU A 278 -18.49 -10.24 0.39
N ILE A 279 -17.46 -9.48 0.79
CA ILE A 279 -17.32 -9.00 2.17
C ILE A 279 -18.40 -8.00 2.53
N TYR A 280 -18.66 -7.03 1.66
CA TYR A 280 -19.66 -5.99 1.92
C TYR A 280 -21.06 -6.60 2.01
N ASP A 281 -21.42 -7.44 1.05
CA ASP A 281 -22.73 -8.10 1.01
C ASP A 281 -22.92 -8.98 2.28
N SER A 282 -21.93 -9.77 2.67
CA SER A 282 -22.01 -10.61 3.87
C SER A 282 -22.20 -9.82 5.18
N ILE A 283 -21.65 -8.60 5.25
CA ILE A 283 -21.80 -7.74 6.44
C ILE A 283 -23.22 -7.15 6.50
N ILE A 284 -23.78 -6.75 5.36
CA ILE A 284 -25.14 -6.21 5.30
C ILE A 284 -26.17 -7.30 5.62
N ASP A 285 -26.05 -8.48 5.01
CA ASP A 285 -26.95 -9.62 5.28
C ASP A 285 -26.95 -10.03 6.77
N SER A 286 -25.79 -9.99 7.41
CA SER A 286 -25.65 -10.31 8.83
C SER A 286 -26.25 -9.22 9.74
N SER A 287 -26.26 -7.96 9.31
CA SER A 287 -26.85 -6.86 10.07
C SER A 287 -28.38 -6.88 10.02
N GLU A 288 -28.96 -7.21 8.86
CA GLU A 288 -30.41 -7.33 8.68
C GLU A 288 -31.00 -8.54 9.44
N SER A 289 -30.24 -9.61 9.63
CA SER A 289 -30.67 -10.80 10.36
C SER A 289 -30.72 -10.61 11.90
N THR A 290 -30.23 -9.48 12.40
CA THR A 290 -30.10 -9.20 13.85
C THR A 290 -31.12 -8.16 14.33
N GLU A 291 -31.89 -7.54 13.42
CA GLU A 291 -33.04 -6.68 13.69
C GLU A 291 -34.35 -7.48 13.69
#